data_1703468ce7b147cc2a052894640a1c5a
#
_entry.id   1703468ce7b147cc2a052894640a1c5a
#
_cell.length_a   1.000
_cell.length_b   1.000
_cell.length_c   1.000
_cell.angle_alpha   90.00
_cell.angle_beta   90.00
_cell.angle_gamma   90.00
#
_symmetry.space_group_name_H-M   'P 1'
#
loop_
_entity.id
_entity.type
_entity.pdbx_description
1 polymer ?
#
loop_
_entity_poly.entity_id
_entity_poly.type
_entity_poly.pdbx_seq_one_letter_code
_entity_poly.pdbx_strand_id
1 'polypeptide(L)'
;MFQSNSGLLKLFGLLSLFPFLVAACASSSTPEPVFVSADGIPTQTPFQPIGGAVLPNETLSVPTRLPVEVTPNFTPLAAISSPMSDAQSLNLVVDINPLTGLPPSDPVLLERRPLAIKISNYPRSIRPQYGLTLADQVFEYYIEWSNTRFIAVFYGNDSKQVGPVRSGRFFDEHVARMFQAFLVFNFADPREWNYLKESDLYPYLVIPDCVDCACPPFFVSNSSHLPDERHLTNYFDTTRFYGCNAKEGANNSRQSIRNGFFSELIPESDTHVNRIYTFYFPEDYNYWEYNQQTQKYLRFQETVAVNVQEGVPETYAPLMDAATSQQVNAQNVVVLYVSHTFANKFNAEDEVYHINLLDSGLAYVFRDGIVIPARWVRPEKDQPLFLTTLNGDPIFLRPGRTFYEVIGLTSTVQQNVDSWRFQFQTP
;
A
#
# COMPACT_ATOMS: atom_id res chain seq x y z
N MET A 1 -10.57 -22.19 -68.49
CA MET A 1 -9.63 -23.16 -69.12
C MET A 1 -9.02 -23.96 -67.97
N PHE A 2 -9.38 -25.25 -67.98
CA PHE A 2 -8.69 -26.41 -67.41
C PHE A 2 -8.30 -26.43 -65.95
N GLN A 3 -8.75 -27.26 -65.20
CA GLN A 3 -9.11 -28.70 -64.92
C GLN A 3 -8.53 -29.02 -63.56
N SER A 4 -9.30 -29.35 -62.51
CA SER A 4 -9.80 -30.68 -62.17
C SER A 4 -8.70 -31.73 -62.07
N ASN A 5 -8.40 -32.19 -60.85
CA ASN A 5 -8.28 -33.63 -60.65
C ASN A 5 -8.52 -34.04 -59.18
N SER A 6 -9.50 -34.88 -59.07
CA SER A 6 -9.89 -35.73 -57.96
C SER A 6 -8.95 -36.93 -57.82
N GLY A 7 -8.71 -37.37 -56.62
CA GLY A 7 -8.01 -38.61 -56.31
C GLY A 7 -8.55 -39.27 -55.06
N LEU A 8 -9.33 -40.28 -55.30
CA LEU A 8 -10.13 -41.12 -54.41
C LEU A 8 -9.32 -42.15 -53.61
N LEU A 9 -9.78 -42.43 -52.43
CA LEU A 9 -9.74 -43.71 -51.65
C LEU A 9 -8.43 -44.52 -51.52
N LYS A 10 -8.09 -44.81 -50.25
CA LYS A 10 -8.02 -46.24 -49.80
C LYS A 10 -8.16 -46.34 -48.27
N LEU A 11 -9.19 -46.98 -47.90
CA LEU A 11 -9.55 -47.62 -46.66
C LEU A 11 -8.61 -48.81 -46.38
N PHE A 12 -7.94 -48.87 -45.23
CA PHE A 12 -7.46 -50.11 -44.64
C PHE A 12 -7.69 -50.07 -43.13
N GLY A 13 -8.67 -50.86 -42.71
CA GLY A 13 -8.87 -51.18 -41.32
C GLY A 13 -7.83 -52.13 -40.78
N LEU A 14 -7.34 -51.88 -39.61
CA LEU A 14 -6.64 -52.86 -38.80
C LEU A 14 -7.33 -52.89 -37.43
N LEU A 15 -8.11 -53.96 -37.24
CA LEU A 15 -8.71 -54.38 -35.99
C LEU A 15 -7.57 -55.00 -35.17
N SER A 16 -7.14 -54.39 -34.08
CA SER A 16 -6.30 -55.02 -33.09
C SER A 16 -7.09 -55.26 -31.79
N LEU A 17 -7.39 -56.51 -31.57
CA LEU A 17 -7.88 -57.04 -30.30
C LEU A 17 -6.83 -56.76 -29.19
N PHE A 18 -7.24 -56.08 -28.16
CA PHE A 18 -6.51 -56.07 -26.86
C PHE A 18 -7.25 -57.01 -25.89
N PRO A 19 -6.54 -57.97 -25.26
CA PRO A 19 -7.15 -58.79 -24.22
C PRO A 19 -7.26 -58.04 -22.91
N PHE A 20 -8.41 -58.14 -22.30
CA PHE A 20 -8.66 -57.71 -20.92
C PHE A 20 -7.86 -58.56 -19.95
N LEU A 21 -6.86 -57.98 -19.29
CA LEU A 21 -6.23 -58.54 -18.11
C LEU A 21 -7.00 -58.00 -16.87
N VAL A 22 -7.74 -58.87 -16.28
CA VAL A 22 -8.37 -58.66 -14.95
C VAL A 22 -7.23 -58.79 -13.93
N ALA A 23 -6.80 -57.66 -13.37
CA ALA A 23 -5.90 -57.67 -12.21
C ALA A 23 -6.76 -57.66 -10.91
N ALA A 24 -6.65 -58.70 -10.15
CA ALA A 24 -7.28 -58.84 -8.85
C ALA A 24 -6.70 -57.83 -7.85
N CYS A 25 -7.58 -57.10 -7.17
CA CYS A 25 -7.22 -56.23 -6.05
C CYS A 25 -6.75 -57.13 -4.89
N ALA A 26 -5.44 -57.11 -4.60
CA ALA A 26 -4.90 -57.52 -3.32
C ALA A 26 -4.92 -56.30 -2.40
N SER A 27 -5.75 -56.32 -1.37
CA SER A 27 -5.78 -55.38 -0.27
C SER A 27 -4.51 -55.51 0.55
N SER A 28 -3.56 -54.60 0.38
CA SER A 28 -2.44 -54.40 1.31
C SER A 28 -2.93 -53.52 2.47
N SER A 29 -3.09 -54.15 3.63
CA SER A 29 -3.27 -53.43 4.90
C SER A 29 -1.99 -52.69 5.22
N THR A 30 -2.08 -51.35 5.17
CA THR A 30 -1.09 -50.44 5.75
C THR A 30 -1.13 -50.60 7.27
N PRO A 31 0.01 -50.80 7.94
CA PRO A 31 0.01 -50.78 9.40
C PRO A 31 -0.29 -49.38 9.91
N GLU A 32 -1.22 -49.27 10.87
CA GLU A 32 -1.45 -48.04 11.61
C GLU A 32 -0.16 -47.62 12.34
N PRO A 33 0.15 -46.28 12.36
CA PRO A 33 1.27 -45.82 13.16
C PRO A 33 0.95 -45.98 14.63
N VAL A 34 1.74 -46.78 15.31
CA VAL A 34 1.73 -46.91 16.78
C VAL A 34 2.30 -45.64 17.35
N PHE A 35 1.47 -44.78 17.93
CA PHE A 35 1.92 -43.65 18.73
C PHE A 35 2.54 -44.19 20.03
N VAL A 36 3.88 -44.15 20.09
CA VAL A 36 4.60 -44.33 21.35
C VAL A 36 4.46 -43.01 22.11
N SER A 37 3.69 -43.06 23.21
CA SER A 37 3.63 -41.98 24.19
C SER A 37 5.01 -41.81 24.81
N ALA A 38 5.74 -40.75 24.44
CA ALA A 38 6.91 -40.31 25.14
C ALA A 38 6.45 -39.43 26.32
N ASP A 39 6.63 -39.98 27.52
CA ASP A 39 6.36 -39.28 28.77
C ASP A 39 7.16 -37.99 28.89
N GLY A 40 6.41 -36.90 29.06
CA GLY A 40 6.69 -35.83 29.97
C GLY A 40 7.91 -34.96 29.76
N ILE A 41 7.80 -33.93 28.90
CA ILE A 41 8.27 -32.56 29.24
C ILE A 41 7.27 -31.60 28.56
N PRO A 42 6.49 -30.81 29.29
CA PRO A 42 5.63 -29.80 28.66
C PRO A 42 6.48 -28.72 28.04
N THR A 43 6.49 -28.67 26.73
CA THR A 43 7.03 -27.51 25.98
C THR A 43 6.14 -26.33 26.29
N GLN A 44 6.64 -25.34 27.00
CA GLN A 44 5.92 -24.11 27.25
C GLN A 44 5.75 -23.37 25.90
N THR A 45 4.53 -23.33 25.43
CA THR A 45 4.12 -22.44 24.33
C THR A 45 4.16 -21.01 24.86
N PRO A 46 4.76 -20.01 24.15
CA PRO A 46 4.98 -18.65 24.65
C PRO A 46 3.74 -17.79 24.84
N PHE A 47 2.55 -18.33 24.66
CA PHE A 47 1.29 -17.59 24.75
C PHE A 47 0.17 -18.37 25.44
N GLN A 48 0.40 -18.78 26.69
CA GLN A 48 -0.75 -19.10 27.57
C GLN A 48 -0.91 -17.94 28.56
N PRO A 49 -2.10 -17.31 28.64
CA PRO A 49 -2.37 -16.35 29.72
C PRO A 49 -2.31 -17.10 31.04
N ILE A 50 -1.48 -16.63 31.93
CA ILE A 50 -1.38 -17.13 33.30
C ILE A 50 -2.74 -16.94 33.96
N GLY A 51 -3.36 -18.04 34.37
CA GLY A 51 -4.64 -18.04 35.05
C GLY A 51 -4.63 -17.10 36.25
N GLY A 52 -5.70 -16.33 36.39
CA GLY A 52 -5.86 -15.26 37.33
C GLY A 52 -5.61 -15.66 38.77
N ALA A 53 -4.61 -15.02 39.36
CA ALA A 53 -4.59 -14.86 40.81
C ALA A 53 -5.60 -13.78 41.16
N VAL A 54 -6.61 -14.17 41.93
CA VAL A 54 -7.56 -13.20 42.54
C VAL A 54 -6.78 -12.38 43.56
N LEU A 55 -6.48 -11.13 43.22
CA LEU A 55 -5.95 -10.17 44.19
C LEU A 55 -7.12 -9.63 45.03
N PRO A 56 -6.94 -9.46 46.37
CA PRO A 56 -7.97 -8.91 47.21
C PRO A 56 -8.26 -7.44 46.86
N ASN A 57 -9.55 -7.08 46.90
CA ASN A 57 -10.06 -5.73 46.71
C ASN A 57 -9.44 -4.76 47.75
N GLU A 58 -8.38 -4.07 47.39
CA GLU A 58 -8.00 -2.85 48.10
C GLU A 58 -8.69 -1.66 47.45
N THR A 59 -9.66 -1.10 48.17
CA THR A 59 -10.29 0.18 47.85
C THR A 59 -9.26 1.30 47.99
N LEU A 60 -8.70 1.72 46.88
CA LEU A 60 -7.90 2.95 46.84
C LEU A 60 -8.82 4.15 47.02
N SER A 61 -8.79 4.75 48.21
CA SER A 61 -9.39 6.03 48.49
C SER A 61 -8.66 7.14 47.73
N VAL A 62 -9.36 7.74 46.77
CA VAL A 62 -8.90 8.92 46.04
C VAL A 62 -8.90 10.11 47.02
N PRO A 63 -7.79 10.80 47.24
CA PRO A 63 -7.82 12.04 48.06
C PRO A 63 -8.51 13.13 47.26
N THR A 64 -9.66 13.57 47.76
CA THR A 64 -10.39 14.73 47.26
C THR A 64 -9.58 15.99 47.55
N ARG A 65 -8.88 16.53 46.56
CA ARG A 65 -8.33 17.89 46.65
C ARG A 65 -9.47 18.88 46.48
N LEU A 66 -9.71 19.69 47.52
CA LEU A 66 -10.55 20.88 47.47
C LEU A 66 -9.95 21.89 46.48
N PRO A 67 -10.74 22.56 45.65
CA PRO A 67 -10.24 23.60 44.76
C PRO A 67 -9.78 24.80 45.61
N VAL A 68 -8.49 25.14 45.48
CA VAL A 68 -8.00 26.44 45.99
C VAL A 68 -8.36 27.48 44.96
N GLU A 69 -9.34 28.31 45.31
CA GLU A 69 -9.68 29.51 44.57
C GLU A 69 -8.52 30.53 44.71
N VAL A 70 -7.69 30.65 43.70
CA VAL A 70 -6.70 31.71 43.58
C VAL A 70 -7.31 32.81 42.74
N THR A 71 -7.83 33.84 43.41
CA THR A 71 -8.24 35.10 42.76
C THR A 71 -6.99 35.92 42.44
N PRO A 72 -6.68 36.16 41.16
CA PRO A 72 -5.59 37.08 40.80
C PRO A 72 -6.08 38.53 40.97
N ASN A 73 -5.46 39.27 41.87
CA ASN A 73 -5.62 40.72 42.01
C ASN A 73 -4.92 41.40 40.82
N PHE A 74 -5.66 41.81 39.83
CA PHE A 74 -5.16 42.65 38.74
C PHE A 74 -5.33 44.14 39.13
N THR A 75 -4.23 44.84 39.33
CA THR A 75 -4.21 46.31 39.37
C THR A 75 -4.33 46.83 37.94
N PRO A 76 -5.31 47.68 37.61
CA PRO A 76 -5.44 48.20 36.24
C PRO A 76 -4.31 49.15 35.92
N LEU A 77 -3.46 48.77 34.95
CA LEU A 77 -2.46 49.68 34.35
C LEU A 77 -3.19 50.59 33.36
N ALA A 78 -2.95 51.92 33.50
CA ALA A 78 -3.62 52.96 32.71
C ALA A 78 -3.45 52.68 31.19
N ALA A 79 -4.57 52.77 30.48
CA ALA A 79 -4.61 52.62 29.03
C ALA A 79 -3.88 53.77 28.33
N ILE A 80 -2.78 53.46 27.63
CA ILE A 80 -2.19 54.34 26.65
C ILE A 80 -2.92 54.02 25.34
N SER A 81 -3.81 54.94 24.93
CA SER A 81 -4.52 54.89 23.65
C SER A 81 -3.53 55.29 22.51
N SER A 82 -2.94 54.27 21.88
CA SER A 82 -2.34 54.45 20.56
C SER A 82 -3.40 54.18 19.48
N PRO A 83 -3.43 54.95 18.36
CA PRO A 83 -4.42 54.72 17.31
C PRO A 83 -4.18 53.33 16.73
N MET A 84 -5.15 52.44 16.90
CA MET A 84 -5.19 51.16 16.26
C MET A 84 -5.35 51.36 14.74
N SER A 85 -4.32 51.09 14.01
CA SER A 85 -4.41 50.80 12.59
C SER A 85 -5.29 49.56 12.44
N ASP A 86 -6.43 49.67 11.75
CA ASP A 86 -7.29 48.55 11.35
C ASP A 86 -6.57 47.64 10.37
N ALA A 87 -5.56 46.94 10.84
CA ALA A 87 -5.10 45.71 10.18
C ALA A 87 -6.00 44.60 10.71
N GLN A 88 -7.13 44.39 10.06
CA GLN A 88 -7.84 43.12 10.16
C GLN A 88 -6.86 42.04 9.75
N SER A 89 -6.25 41.39 10.74
CA SER A 89 -5.60 40.10 10.53
C SER A 89 -6.70 39.12 10.13
N LEU A 90 -6.89 38.96 8.82
CA LEU A 90 -7.64 37.83 8.29
C LEU A 90 -6.90 36.60 8.80
N ASN A 91 -7.42 35.98 9.84
CA ASN A 91 -7.05 34.61 10.19
C ASN A 91 -7.55 33.72 9.05
N LEU A 92 -6.76 33.66 7.97
CA LEU A 92 -6.96 32.69 6.91
C LEU A 92 -6.79 31.31 7.57
N VAL A 93 -7.88 30.65 7.85
CA VAL A 93 -7.87 29.24 8.23
C VAL A 93 -7.34 28.50 6.99
N VAL A 94 -6.05 28.20 6.99
CA VAL A 94 -5.45 27.41 5.92
C VAL A 94 -5.95 25.99 6.06
N ASP A 95 -6.66 25.51 5.05
CA ASP A 95 -7.13 24.14 5.00
C ASP A 95 -5.91 23.21 4.88
N ILE A 96 -5.84 22.20 5.74
CA ILE A 96 -4.72 21.27 5.80
C ILE A 96 -5.18 19.91 5.25
N ASN A 97 -4.40 19.37 4.33
CA ASN A 97 -4.59 18.03 3.82
C ASN A 97 -4.31 16.99 4.94
N PRO A 98 -5.31 16.22 5.37
CA PRO A 98 -5.15 15.25 6.46
C PRO A 98 -4.21 14.09 6.10
N LEU A 99 -3.86 13.91 4.82
CA LEU A 99 -2.96 12.85 4.38
C LEU A 99 -1.48 13.24 4.46
N THR A 100 -1.18 14.52 4.52
CA THR A 100 0.20 15.04 4.51
C THR A 100 0.53 15.98 5.65
N GLY A 101 -0.47 16.54 6.33
CA GLY A 101 -0.26 17.61 7.30
C GLY A 101 0.17 18.94 6.69
N LEU A 102 0.10 19.09 5.36
CA LEU A 102 0.47 20.28 4.61
C LEU A 102 -0.75 20.91 3.92
N PRO A 103 -0.72 22.20 3.60
CA PRO A 103 -1.72 22.79 2.71
C PRO A 103 -1.77 22.05 1.36
N PRO A 104 -2.95 21.89 0.75
CA PRO A 104 -3.05 21.39 -0.62
C PRO A 104 -2.53 22.41 -1.62
N SER A 105 -2.24 21.98 -2.85
CA SER A 105 -1.86 22.88 -3.94
C SER A 105 -2.99 23.84 -4.34
N ASP A 106 -4.23 23.42 -4.15
CA ASP A 106 -5.45 24.21 -4.27
C ASP A 106 -6.45 23.72 -3.21
N PRO A 107 -7.00 24.62 -2.32
CA PRO A 107 -7.97 24.23 -1.30
C PRO A 107 -9.20 23.52 -1.85
N VAL A 108 -9.62 23.82 -3.07
CA VAL A 108 -10.76 23.18 -3.75
C VAL A 108 -10.59 21.67 -3.90
N LEU A 109 -9.36 21.18 -3.95
CA LEU A 109 -9.08 19.75 -4.07
C LEU A 109 -9.58 18.96 -2.87
N LEU A 110 -9.64 19.56 -1.69
CA LEU A 110 -10.13 18.91 -0.48
C LEU A 110 -11.67 18.81 -0.43
N GLU A 111 -12.38 19.47 -1.34
CA GLU A 111 -13.85 19.42 -1.40
C GLU A 111 -14.39 18.18 -2.14
N ARG A 112 -13.51 17.29 -2.58
CA ARG A 112 -13.84 16.04 -3.26
C ARG A 112 -13.34 14.83 -2.48
N ARG A 113 -13.69 13.63 -2.93
CA ARG A 113 -13.05 12.39 -2.48
C ARG A 113 -11.63 12.30 -3.00
N PRO A 114 -10.71 11.68 -2.23
CA PRO A 114 -9.41 11.25 -2.75
C PRO A 114 -9.56 10.28 -3.92
N LEU A 115 -8.49 10.15 -4.69
CA LEU A 115 -8.35 9.17 -5.76
C LEU A 115 -7.22 8.20 -5.40
N ALA A 116 -7.51 6.92 -5.31
CA ALA A 116 -6.53 5.85 -5.16
C ALA A 116 -6.28 5.23 -6.54
N ILE A 117 -5.11 5.48 -7.12
CA ILE A 117 -4.81 5.13 -8.51
C ILE A 117 -3.77 4.04 -8.56
N LYS A 118 -4.10 2.94 -9.25
CA LYS A 118 -3.21 1.80 -9.45
C LYS A 118 -2.17 2.09 -10.51
N ILE A 119 -0.90 2.09 -10.14
CA ILE A 119 0.22 2.41 -11.03
C ILE A 119 1.14 1.20 -11.18
N SER A 120 1.58 0.95 -12.42
CA SER A 120 2.51 -0.12 -12.73
C SER A 120 3.92 0.18 -12.21
N ASN A 121 4.63 -0.86 -11.74
CA ASN A 121 6.07 -0.79 -11.48
C ASN A 121 6.88 -1.60 -12.52
N TYR A 122 6.24 -2.56 -13.19
CA TYR A 122 6.86 -3.44 -14.16
C TYR A 122 5.98 -3.56 -15.43
N PRO A 123 6.54 -3.81 -16.62
CA PRO A 123 7.95 -4.02 -16.96
C PRO A 123 8.79 -2.74 -16.83
N ARG A 124 10.11 -2.87 -16.72
CA ARG A 124 11.04 -1.73 -16.57
C ARG A 124 10.94 -0.69 -17.68
N SER A 125 10.52 -1.11 -18.89
CA SER A 125 10.33 -0.21 -20.04
C SER A 125 9.27 0.86 -19.84
N ILE A 126 8.37 0.72 -18.86
CA ILE A 126 7.36 1.75 -18.57
C ILE A 126 7.90 2.92 -17.76
N ARG A 127 9.09 2.76 -17.19
CA ARG A 127 9.72 3.80 -16.37
C ARG A 127 10.33 4.88 -17.25
N PRO A 128 10.26 6.15 -16.86
CA PRO A 128 9.70 6.65 -15.61
C PRO A 128 8.16 6.66 -15.61
N GLN A 129 7.58 6.39 -14.44
CA GLN A 129 6.14 6.55 -14.19
C GLN A 129 5.78 8.03 -14.11
N TYR A 130 4.47 8.32 -14.10
CA TYR A 130 3.93 9.66 -13.99
C TYR A 130 3.09 9.79 -12.71
N GLY A 131 3.33 10.85 -11.94
CA GLY A 131 2.47 11.31 -10.86
C GLY A 131 2.84 10.82 -9.46
N LEU A 132 3.84 9.93 -9.29
CA LEU A 132 4.24 9.43 -7.96
C LEU A 132 4.69 10.55 -7.01
N THR A 133 5.32 11.61 -7.53
CA THR A 133 5.76 12.76 -6.74
C THR A 133 4.65 13.76 -6.42
N LEU A 134 3.47 13.59 -6.97
CA LEU A 134 2.28 14.41 -6.70
C LEU A 134 1.27 13.71 -5.80
N ALA A 135 1.41 12.40 -5.60
CA ALA A 135 0.59 11.65 -4.66
C ALA A 135 0.88 12.05 -3.21
N ASP A 136 -0.13 12.01 -2.36
CA ASP A 136 0.00 12.28 -0.92
C ASP A 136 0.54 11.06 -0.17
N GLN A 137 0.06 9.88 -0.54
CA GLN A 137 0.52 8.60 0.00
C GLN A 137 0.63 7.57 -1.11
N VAL A 138 1.62 6.68 -1.00
CA VAL A 138 1.85 5.60 -1.97
C VAL A 138 2.11 4.32 -1.21
N PHE A 139 1.43 3.24 -1.62
CA PHE A 139 1.67 1.90 -1.12
C PHE A 139 2.28 1.07 -2.23
N GLU A 140 3.40 0.43 -1.95
CA GLU A 140 3.98 -0.60 -2.79
C GLU A 140 3.75 -1.96 -2.15
N TYR A 141 3.34 -2.93 -2.93
CA TYR A 141 3.10 -4.27 -2.46
C TYR A 141 3.28 -5.30 -3.58
N TYR A 142 3.66 -6.48 -3.17
CA TYR A 142 3.80 -7.63 -4.04
C TYR A 142 2.44 -8.03 -4.62
N ILE A 143 2.41 -8.34 -5.91
CA ILE A 143 1.20 -8.77 -6.58
C ILE A 143 1.27 -10.24 -6.99
N GLU A 144 2.00 -10.54 -8.01
CA GLU A 144 2.24 -11.86 -8.57
C GLU A 144 3.45 -11.82 -9.53
N TRP A 145 3.98 -12.97 -9.85
CA TRP A 145 5.02 -13.16 -10.88
C TRP A 145 6.24 -12.27 -10.66
N SER A 146 6.74 -12.27 -9.43
CA SER A 146 7.95 -11.52 -9.03
C SER A 146 7.84 -9.99 -9.21
N ASN A 147 6.64 -9.43 -9.18
CA ASN A 147 6.41 -8.01 -9.41
C ASN A 147 5.68 -7.33 -8.26
N THR A 148 5.92 -6.02 -8.14
CA THR A 148 5.14 -5.11 -7.30
C THR A 148 4.29 -4.15 -8.13
N ARG A 149 3.37 -3.49 -7.49
CA ARG A 149 2.65 -2.32 -8.01
C ARG A 149 2.51 -1.26 -6.95
N PHE A 150 2.31 -0.04 -7.41
CA PHE A 150 1.92 1.07 -6.55
C PHE A 150 0.41 1.26 -6.57
N ILE A 151 -0.13 1.68 -5.41
CA ILE A 151 -1.40 2.37 -5.34
C ILE A 151 -1.15 3.73 -4.72
N ALA A 152 -1.39 4.80 -5.49
CA ALA A 152 -1.06 6.18 -5.15
C ALA A 152 -2.32 6.96 -4.85
N VAL A 153 -2.36 7.64 -3.71
CA VAL A 153 -3.52 8.41 -3.22
C VAL A 153 -3.29 9.88 -3.49
N PHE A 154 -4.22 10.48 -4.24
CA PHE A 154 -4.23 11.90 -4.60
C PHE A 154 -5.38 12.60 -3.90
N TYR A 155 -5.08 13.62 -3.14
CA TYR A 155 -6.07 14.45 -2.46
C TYR A 155 -5.68 15.94 -2.48
N GLY A 156 -4.42 16.25 -2.11
CA GLY A 156 -3.92 17.63 -2.06
C GLY A 156 -3.30 18.14 -3.35
N ASN A 157 -3.12 17.30 -4.35
CA ASN A 157 -2.55 17.66 -5.64
C ASN A 157 -3.29 17.01 -6.80
N ASP A 158 -3.13 17.59 -7.99
CA ASP A 158 -3.59 17.04 -9.25
C ASP A 158 -2.43 16.78 -10.22
N SER A 159 -2.68 15.87 -11.16
CA SER A 159 -1.76 15.59 -12.27
C SER A 159 -2.55 15.36 -13.56
N LYS A 160 -2.10 15.96 -14.66
CA LYS A 160 -2.67 15.71 -16.00
C LYS A 160 -2.37 14.31 -16.50
N GLN A 161 -1.39 13.65 -15.92
CA GLN A 161 -1.00 12.30 -16.29
C GLN A 161 -0.54 11.52 -15.07
N VAL A 162 -1.21 10.42 -14.76
CA VAL A 162 -0.89 9.47 -13.71
C VAL A 162 -0.87 8.07 -14.29
N GLY A 163 0.15 7.30 -14.02
CA GLY A 163 0.25 5.93 -14.47
C GLY A 163 1.62 5.52 -15.00
N PRO A 164 1.68 4.43 -15.81
CA PRO A 164 0.58 3.68 -16.45
C PRO A 164 -0.36 3.03 -15.43
N VAL A 165 -1.67 3.17 -15.68
CA VAL A 165 -2.69 2.58 -14.80
C VAL A 165 -2.80 1.09 -15.07
N ARG A 166 -2.82 0.28 -14.00
CA ARG A 166 -2.79 -1.18 -14.07
C ARG A 166 -3.95 -1.85 -13.33
N SER A 167 -3.96 -3.18 -13.42
CA SER A 167 -5.02 -4.01 -12.87
C SER A 167 -5.14 -3.89 -11.36
N GLY A 168 -6.38 -3.81 -10.90
CA GLY A 168 -6.73 -3.86 -9.48
C GLY A 168 -6.39 -5.20 -8.85
N ARG A 169 -6.27 -5.19 -7.52
CA ARG A 169 -5.99 -6.33 -6.67
C ARG A 169 -6.85 -6.25 -5.40
N PHE A 170 -7.03 -7.35 -4.71
CA PHE A 170 -7.78 -7.39 -3.43
C PHE A 170 -7.27 -6.34 -2.42
N PHE A 171 -5.97 -6.10 -2.38
CA PHE A 171 -5.36 -5.12 -1.46
C PHE A 171 -5.86 -3.69 -1.70
N ASP A 172 -6.20 -3.35 -2.93
CA ASP A 172 -6.59 -1.99 -3.29
C ASP A 172 -7.88 -1.53 -2.58
N GLU A 173 -8.76 -2.49 -2.23
CA GLU A 173 -9.93 -2.21 -1.39
C GLU A 173 -9.54 -1.58 -0.06
N HIS A 174 -8.50 -2.10 0.59
CA HIS A 174 -8.05 -1.56 1.88
C HIS A 174 -7.66 -0.09 1.76
N VAL A 175 -6.91 0.27 0.71
CA VAL A 175 -6.48 1.66 0.50
C VAL A 175 -7.66 2.55 0.13
N ALA A 176 -8.55 2.10 -0.76
CA ALA A 176 -9.74 2.86 -1.12
C ALA A 176 -10.63 3.15 0.10
N ARG A 177 -10.83 2.17 0.98
CA ARG A 177 -11.64 2.33 2.19
C ARG A 177 -10.99 3.23 3.23
N MET A 178 -9.68 3.07 3.48
CA MET A 178 -8.96 3.91 4.45
C MET A 178 -9.12 5.40 4.18
N PHE A 179 -9.13 5.76 2.91
CA PHE A 179 -9.19 7.16 2.48
C PHE A 179 -10.55 7.54 1.91
N GLN A 180 -11.54 6.66 1.98
CA GLN A 180 -12.86 6.85 1.37
C GLN A 180 -12.73 7.32 -0.09
N ALA A 181 -11.77 6.75 -0.81
CA ALA A 181 -11.34 7.18 -2.13
C ALA A 181 -12.15 6.52 -3.25
N PHE A 182 -12.16 7.14 -4.43
CA PHE A 182 -12.42 6.41 -5.66
C PHE A 182 -11.23 5.50 -5.97
N LEU A 183 -11.48 4.27 -6.40
CA LEU A 183 -10.47 3.32 -6.81
C LEU A 183 -10.34 3.31 -8.33
N VAL A 184 -9.21 3.82 -8.82
CA VAL A 184 -8.90 3.95 -10.26
C VAL A 184 -7.96 2.84 -10.67
N PHE A 185 -8.40 1.98 -11.58
CA PHE A 185 -7.60 0.87 -12.08
C PHE A 185 -8.01 0.49 -13.50
N ASN A 186 -7.14 -0.26 -14.18
CA ASN A 186 -7.38 -0.75 -15.53
C ASN A 186 -7.35 -2.28 -15.51
N PHE A 187 -8.49 -2.92 -15.65
CA PHE A 187 -8.63 -4.37 -15.55
C PHE A 187 -8.52 -4.92 -14.11
N ALA A 188 -8.86 -6.20 -13.96
CA ALA A 188 -8.58 -7.05 -12.80
C ALA A 188 -8.71 -8.52 -13.20
N ASP A 189 -8.11 -9.44 -12.46
CA ASP A 189 -8.44 -10.86 -12.53
C ASP A 189 -9.94 -11.05 -12.26
N PRO A 190 -10.64 -12.00 -12.90
CA PRO A 190 -12.08 -12.18 -12.71
C PRO A 190 -12.51 -12.36 -11.25
N ARG A 191 -11.67 -12.97 -10.40
CA ARG A 191 -11.95 -13.15 -8.96
C ARG A 191 -11.92 -11.82 -8.23
N GLU A 192 -10.90 -11.00 -8.50
CA GLU A 192 -10.73 -9.66 -7.92
C GLU A 192 -11.80 -8.71 -8.42
N TRP A 193 -12.12 -8.80 -9.72
CA TRP A 193 -13.19 -8.00 -10.30
C TRP A 193 -14.56 -8.32 -9.70
N ASN A 194 -14.92 -9.60 -9.60
CA ASN A 194 -16.19 -10.01 -9.01
C ASN A 194 -16.28 -9.58 -7.55
N TYR A 195 -15.21 -9.76 -6.78
CA TYR A 195 -15.13 -9.31 -5.40
C TYR A 195 -15.38 -7.80 -5.26
N LEU A 196 -14.67 -6.98 -6.03
CA LEU A 196 -14.83 -5.52 -6.01
C LEU A 196 -16.21 -5.09 -6.50
N LYS A 197 -16.73 -5.74 -7.54
CA LYS A 197 -18.04 -5.45 -8.11
C LYS A 197 -19.19 -5.77 -7.16
N GLU A 198 -19.07 -6.84 -6.39
CA GLU A 198 -20.07 -7.27 -5.41
C GLU A 198 -19.99 -6.50 -4.09
N SER A 199 -18.94 -5.72 -3.89
CA SER A 199 -18.75 -4.89 -2.70
C SER A 199 -19.52 -3.58 -2.77
N ASP A 200 -19.69 -2.94 -1.60
CA ASP A 200 -20.23 -1.59 -1.47
C ASP A 200 -19.31 -0.50 -2.04
N LEU A 201 -18.11 -0.85 -2.46
CA LEU A 201 -17.21 0.04 -3.22
C LEU A 201 -17.58 0.16 -4.71
N TYR A 202 -18.50 -0.67 -5.22
CA TYR A 202 -18.83 -0.67 -6.66
C TYR A 202 -19.13 0.71 -7.24
N PRO A 203 -19.89 1.61 -6.58
CA PRO A 203 -20.13 2.97 -7.07
C PRO A 203 -18.87 3.82 -7.18
N TYR A 204 -17.82 3.48 -6.46
CA TYR A 204 -16.55 4.22 -6.38
C TYR A 204 -15.44 3.62 -7.25
N LEU A 205 -15.72 2.56 -8.03
CA LEU A 205 -14.77 1.99 -8.96
C LEU A 205 -14.72 2.80 -10.25
N VAL A 206 -13.53 3.19 -10.67
CA VAL A 206 -13.27 3.96 -11.90
C VAL A 206 -12.39 3.14 -12.82
N ILE A 207 -12.94 2.73 -13.97
CA ILE A 207 -12.28 1.89 -14.97
C ILE A 207 -12.42 2.50 -16.36
N PRO A 208 -11.52 2.19 -17.35
CA PRO A 208 -11.55 2.79 -18.68
C PRO A 208 -12.85 2.60 -19.44
N ASP A 209 -13.45 1.42 -19.31
CA ASP A 209 -14.66 1.04 -20.04
C ASP A 209 -15.95 1.32 -19.26
N CYS A 210 -15.92 2.31 -18.38
CA CYS A 210 -17.09 2.72 -17.62
C CYS A 210 -18.11 3.41 -18.52
N VAL A 211 -19.16 2.68 -18.90
CA VAL A 211 -20.24 3.19 -19.77
C VAL A 211 -21.01 4.34 -19.09
N ASP A 212 -21.07 4.36 -17.77
CA ASP A 212 -21.85 5.30 -16.97
C ASP A 212 -21.04 6.52 -16.52
N CYS A 213 -19.74 6.60 -16.86
CA CYS A 213 -18.91 7.76 -16.56
C CYS A 213 -19.10 8.80 -17.67
N ALA A 214 -19.80 9.89 -17.37
CA ALA A 214 -20.02 11.00 -18.31
C ALA A 214 -18.72 11.70 -18.78
N CYS A 215 -17.55 11.34 -18.21
CA CYS A 215 -16.26 11.93 -18.47
C CYS A 215 -15.19 10.86 -18.22
N PRO A 216 -14.67 10.19 -19.25
CA PRO A 216 -13.57 9.26 -19.07
C PRO A 216 -12.27 10.04 -18.93
N PRO A 217 -11.70 10.18 -17.71
CA PRO A 217 -10.39 10.84 -17.54
C PRO A 217 -9.23 9.94 -17.96
N PHE A 218 -9.50 8.71 -18.37
CA PHE A 218 -8.51 7.83 -18.97
C PHE A 218 -8.14 8.28 -20.37
N PHE A 219 -6.88 8.14 -20.72
CA PHE A 219 -6.40 8.36 -22.07
C PHE A 219 -5.22 7.43 -22.38
N VAL A 220 -5.02 7.15 -23.66
CA VAL A 220 -3.87 6.41 -24.16
C VAL A 220 -2.80 7.40 -24.53
N SER A 221 -1.62 7.29 -23.95
CA SER A 221 -0.44 8.06 -24.36
C SER A 221 0.37 7.22 -25.34
N ASN A 222 0.52 7.75 -26.56
CA ASN A 222 1.40 7.16 -27.56
C ASN A 222 2.86 7.52 -27.26
N SER A 223 3.42 7.00 -26.18
CA SER A 223 4.86 7.11 -26.01
C SER A 223 5.55 6.10 -26.93
N SER A 224 6.31 6.62 -27.88
CA SER A 224 6.96 5.87 -28.96
C SER A 224 7.98 4.80 -28.52
N HIS A 225 8.25 4.69 -27.23
CA HIS A 225 9.20 3.73 -26.66
C HIS A 225 8.55 2.53 -25.98
N LEU A 226 7.21 2.52 -25.88
CA LEU A 226 6.50 1.38 -25.29
C LEU A 226 6.08 0.41 -26.39
N PRO A 227 6.14 -0.91 -26.13
CA PRO A 227 5.56 -1.89 -27.01
C PRO A 227 4.08 -1.55 -27.26
N ASP A 228 3.53 -1.95 -28.37
CA ASP A 228 2.14 -1.73 -28.79
C ASP A 228 1.14 -2.53 -27.90
N GLU A 229 1.34 -2.44 -26.61
CA GLU A 229 0.55 -3.06 -25.57
C GLU A 229 -0.35 -2.02 -24.91
N ARG A 230 -1.59 -1.91 -25.38
CA ARG A 230 -2.57 -0.94 -24.89
C ARG A 230 -2.70 -0.90 -23.36
N HIS A 231 -2.48 -2.02 -22.69
CA HIS A 231 -2.53 -2.08 -21.22
C HIS A 231 -1.34 -1.40 -20.52
N LEU A 232 -0.25 -1.09 -21.24
CA LEU A 232 0.91 -0.35 -20.71
C LEU A 232 0.83 1.15 -20.98
N THR A 233 -0.14 1.60 -21.75
CA THR A 233 -0.25 2.98 -22.25
C THR A 233 -1.47 3.73 -21.74
N ASN A 234 -2.25 3.16 -20.82
CA ASN A 234 -3.37 3.83 -20.20
C ASN A 234 -2.91 4.72 -19.05
N TYR A 235 -3.32 5.98 -19.10
CA TYR A 235 -3.05 6.99 -18.08
C TYR A 235 -4.36 7.62 -17.60
N PHE A 236 -4.28 8.29 -16.46
CA PHE A 236 -5.42 8.95 -15.84
C PHE A 236 -5.12 10.43 -15.59
N ASP A 237 -6.06 11.31 -15.95
CA ASP A 237 -5.99 12.75 -15.73
C ASP A 237 -6.85 13.13 -14.52
N THR A 238 -6.24 13.37 -13.35
CA THR A 238 -6.97 13.69 -12.13
C THR A 238 -7.67 15.04 -12.23
N THR A 239 -7.15 15.99 -13.02
CA THR A 239 -7.73 17.32 -13.18
C THR A 239 -9.09 17.28 -13.86
N ARG A 240 -9.34 16.24 -14.68
CA ARG A 240 -10.60 16.06 -15.41
C ARG A 240 -11.65 15.31 -14.61
N PHE A 241 -11.25 14.62 -13.55
CA PHE A 241 -12.17 13.86 -12.73
C PHE A 241 -13.07 14.75 -11.84
N TYR A 242 -12.64 15.97 -11.56
CA TYR A 242 -13.36 16.88 -10.67
C TYR A 242 -14.80 17.16 -11.12
N GLY A 243 -15.04 17.28 -12.42
CA GLY A 243 -16.36 17.50 -13.02
C GLY A 243 -17.11 16.22 -13.42
N CYS A 244 -16.49 15.06 -13.24
CA CYS A 244 -17.11 13.81 -13.61
C CYS A 244 -18.06 13.33 -12.51
N ASN A 245 -19.32 13.12 -12.87
CA ASN A 245 -20.19 12.33 -12.02
C ASN A 245 -19.70 10.88 -12.08
N ALA A 246 -19.29 10.36 -10.95
CA ALA A 246 -19.13 8.94 -10.80
C ALA A 246 -20.48 8.24 -11.01
N LYS A 247 -20.47 6.91 -11.06
CA LYS A 247 -21.68 6.09 -11.19
C LYS A 247 -22.80 6.60 -10.27
N GLU A 248 -24.04 6.40 -10.71
CA GLU A 248 -25.22 6.71 -9.93
C GLU A 248 -25.08 6.14 -8.50
N GLY A 249 -25.28 6.98 -7.52
CA GLY A 249 -25.10 6.65 -6.09
C GLY A 249 -23.72 6.95 -5.52
N ALA A 250 -22.72 7.35 -6.33
CA ALA A 250 -21.43 7.78 -5.80
C ALA A 250 -21.46 9.24 -5.37
N ASN A 251 -20.96 9.49 -4.15
CA ASN A 251 -20.80 10.82 -3.60
C ASN A 251 -19.35 11.28 -3.76
N ASN A 252 -19.11 12.38 -4.48
CA ASN A 252 -17.79 13.00 -4.64
C ASN A 252 -17.64 14.27 -3.79
N SER A 253 -18.21 14.34 -2.61
CA SER A 253 -17.97 15.43 -1.68
C SER A 253 -16.78 15.17 -0.77
N ARG A 254 -16.31 16.21 -0.08
CA ARG A 254 -15.29 16.13 0.97
C ARG A 254 -15.65 15.05 2.00
N GLN A 255 -14.66 14.24 2.33
CA GLN A 255 -14.80 13.17 3.30
C GLN A 255 -14.14 13.54 4.64
N SER A 256 -14.68 13.01 5.74
CA SER A 256 -14.07 13.15 7.06
C SER A 256 -12.95 12.11 7.23
N ILE A 257 -11.80 12.41 6.64
CA ILE A 257 -10.63 11.53 6.71
C ILE A 257 -9.77 12.00 7.87
N ARG A 258 -9.49 11.09 8.79
CA ARG A 258 -8.43 11.26 9.79
C ARG A 258 -7.29 10.35 9.41
N ASN A 259 -6.18 10.93 9.05
CA ASN A 259 -4.97 10.17 8.80
C ASN A 259 -3.89 10.67 9.72
N GLY A 260 -3.20 9.80 10.40
CA GLY A 260 -2.02 10.03 11.19
C GLY A 260 -1.94 11.34 12.00
N PHE A 261 -0.87 11.47 12.71
CA PHE A 261 -0.47 12.71 13.37
C PHE A 261 0.77 13.24 12.68
N PHE A 262 0.91 14.56 12.58
CA PHE A 262 2.05 15.19 11.92
C PHE A 262 2.77 16.13 12.87
N SER A 263 4.11 16.12 12.81
CA SER A 263 4.97 17.02 13.57
C SER A 263 6.30 17.24 12.84
N GLU A 264 6.77 18.47 12.80
CA GLU A 264 8.10 18.80 12.32
C GLU A 264 9.21 18.52 13.37
N LEU A 265 8.83 18.31 14.61
CA LEU A 265 9.77 17.94 15.66
C LEU A 265 10.33 16.55 15.36
N ILE A 266 11.66 16.45 15.41
CA ILE A 266 12.36 15.18 15.24
C ILE A 266 12.17 14.37 16.52
N PRO A 267 11.62 13.14 16.43
CA PRO A 267 11.51 12.27 17.62
C PRO A 267 12.89 11.87 18.14
N GLU A 268 12.99 11.64 19.43
CA GLU A 268 14.19 11.04 20.00
C GLU A 268 14.32 9.59 19.51
N SER A 269 15.48 9.27 18.98
CA SER A 269 15.85 7.91 18.56
C SER A 269 17.35 7.77 18.55
N ASP A 270 17.84 6.66 19.10
CA ASP A 270 19.26 6.33 19.09
C ASP A 270 19.70 5.62 17.80
N THR A 271 18.75 5.31 16.90
CA THR A 271 19.03 4.53 15.70
C THR A 271 18.87 5.39 14.45
N HIS A 272 20.01 5.75 13.87
CA HIS A 272 20.08 6.43 12.57
C HIS A 272 20.15 5.41 11.45
N VAL A 273 19.39 5.64 10.38
CA VAL A 273 19.34 4.78 9.19
C VAL A 273 19.27 5.64 7.95
N ASN A 274 20.36 5.69 7.20
CA ASN A 274 20.43 6.47 5.96
C ASN A 274 19.85 5.72 4.76
N ARG A 275 19.96 4.38 4.73
CA ARG A 275 19.47 3.59 3.61
C ARG A 275 18.52 2.49 4.06
N ILE A 276 17.42 2.35 3.33
CA ILE A 276 16.37 1.36 3.56
C ILE A 276 16.24 0.55 2.28
N TYR A 277 16.67 -0.70 2.29
CA TYR A 277 16.55 -1.61 1.16
C TYR A 277 15.30 -2.48 1.33
N THR A 278 14.53 -2.63 0.24
CA THR A 278 13.44 -3.60 0.17
C THR A 278 13.69 -4.50 -1.05
N PHE A 279 13.86 -5.78 -0.79
CA PHE A 279 14.06 -6.79 -1.81
C PHE A 279 12.81 -7.66 -1.88
N TYR A 280 11.98 -7.43 -2.87
CA TYR A 280 10.81 -8.25 -3.10
C TYR A 280 11.18 -9.53 -3.84
N PHE A 281 11.85 -9.38 -4.98
CA PHE A 281 12.31 -10.49 -5.83
C PHE A 281 13.56 -10.07 -6.60
N PRO A 282 14.26 -11.03 -7.25
CA PRO A 282 15.37 -10.71 -8.14
C PRO A 282 15.03 -9.70 -9.24
N GLU A 283 13.78 -9.67 -9.69
CA GLU A 283 13.28 -8.75 -10.71
C GLU A 283 12.78 -7.42 -10.15
N ASP A 284 12.55 -7.34 -8.84
CA ASP A 284 11.93 -6.17 -8.21
C ASP A 284 12.52 -5.90 -6.81
N TYR A 285 13.40 -4.92 -6.75
CA TYR A 285 14.07 -4.49 -5.53
C TYR A 285 14.39 -3.00 -5.59
N ASN A 286 14.44 -2.36 -4.42
CA ASN A 286 14.61 -0.93 -4.33
C ASN A 286 15.42 -0.54 -3.08
N TYR A 287 15.83 0.73 -3.02
CA TYR A 287 16.21 1.34 -1.76
C TYR A 287 15.82 2.80 -1.72
N TRP A 288 15.73 3.30 -0.49
CA TRP A 288 15.57 4.70 -0.16
C TRP A 288 16.82 5.21 0.50
N GLU A 289 17.24 6.44 0.17
CA GLU A 289 18.38 7.11 0.77
C GLU A 289 17.97 8.46 1.35
N TYR A 290 18.27 8.66 2.64
CA TYR A 290 17.93 9.92 3.31
C TYR A 290 18.86 11.04 2.88
N ASN A 291 18.30 12.13 2.41
CA ASN A 291 19.01 13.34 2.06
C ASN A 291 18.78 14.40 3.16
N GLN A 292 19.81 14.69 3.93
CA GLN A 292 19.75 15.64 5.05
C GLN A 292 19.42 17.07 4.64
N GLN A 293 19.83 17.50 3.44
CA GLN A 293 19.59 18.86 2.96
C GLN A 293 18.11 19.10 2.63
N THR A 294 17.46 18.11 2.05
CA THR A 294 16.05 18.18 1.67
C THR A 294 15.13 17.57 2.72
N GLN A 295 15.69 16.87 3.69
CA GLN A 295 14.98 16.11 4.73
C GLN A 295 13.96 15.11 4.14
N LYS A 296 14.36 14.45 3.05
CA LYS A 296 13.56 13.48 2.31
C LYS A 296 14.35 12.21 2.04
N TYR A 297 13.64 11.12 1.95
CA TYR A 297 14.15 9.88 1.38
C TYR A 297 13.98 9.94 -0.13
N LEU A 298 15.05 9.65 -0.88
CA LEU A 298 15.09 9.58 -2.32
C LEU A 298 15.04 8.11 -2.75
N ARG A 299 14.15 7.77 -3.70
CA ARG A 299 13.99 6.40 -4.16
C ARG A 299 14.95 6.04 -5.28
N PHE A 300 15.55 4.85 -5.15
CA PHE A 300 16.33 4.18 -6.18
C PHE A 300 15.69 2.82 -6.49
N GLN A 301 15.54 2.53 -7.75
CA GLN A 301 14.88 1.33 -8.24
C GLN A 301 15.86 0.47 -9.04
N GLU A 302 15.65 -0.83 -9.05
CA GLU A 302 16.47 -1.79 -9.81
C GLU A 302 16.45 -1.47 -11.31
N THR A 303 17.56 -1.81 -11.98
CA THR A 303 17.72 -1.64 -13.43
C THR A 303 17.81 -2.96 -14.17
N VAL A 304 18.19 -4.04 -13.51
CA VAL A 304 18.32 -5.40 -14.05
C VAL A 304 17.80 -6.42 -13.04
N ALA A 305 17.47 -7.60 -13.48
CA ALA A 305 17.21 -8.71 -12.57
C ALA A 305 18.52 -9.22 -11.96
N VAL A 306 18.52 -9.51 -10.67
CA VAL A 306 19.66 -10.18 -10.02
C VAL A 306 19.73 -11.62 -10.50
N ASN A 307 20.93 -12.05 -10.88
CA ASN A 307 21.20 -13.45 -11.17
C ASN A 307 22.54 -13.85 -10.53
N VAL A 308 22.47 -14.43 -9.34
CA VAL A 308 23.68 -14.82 -8.58
C VAL A 308 24.49 -15.90 -9.32
N GLN A 309 23.83 -16.79 -10.05
CA GLN A 309 24.51 -17.88 -10.81
C GLN A 309 25.29 -17.34 -11.99
N GLU A 310 24.79 -16.29 -12.62
CA GLU A 310 25.45 -15.61 -13.74
C GLU A 310 26.35 -14.45 -13.30
N GLY A 311 26.43 -14.17 -11.98
CA GLY A 311 27.24 -13.10 -11.43
C GLY A 311 26.65 -11.70 -11.66
N VAL A 312 25.33 -11.58 -11.90
CA VAL A 312 24.64 -10.29 -12.05
C VAL A 312 24.27 -9.75 -10.68
N PRO A 313 24.93 -8.68 -10.19
CA PRO A 313 24.63 -8.08 -8.88
C PRO A 313 23.39 -7.17 -8.94
N GLU A 314 22.94 -6.74 -7.76
CA GLU A 314 21.97 -5.65 -7.64
C GLU A 314 22.51 -4.36 -8.25
N THR A 315 21.72 -3.72 -9.10
CA THR A 315 22.04 -2.43 -9.69
C THR A 315 20.83 -1.50 -9.63
N TYR A 316 21.10 -0.24 -9.35
CA TYR A 316 20.07 0.74 -9.06
C TYR A 316 20.26 2.02 -9.85
N ALA A 317 19.15 2.68 -10.16
CA ALA A 317 19.12 4.05 -10.66
C ALA A 317 18.05 4.87 -9.92
N PRO A 318 18.21 6.21 -9.87
CA PRO A 318 17.16 7.08 -9.35
C PRO A 318 15.84 6.81 -10.08
N LEU A 319 14.76 6.54 -9.31
CA LEU A 319 13.43 6.44 -9.90
C LEU A 319 12.89 7.85 -10.15
N MET A 320 12.74 8.22 -11.41
CA MET A 320 12.25 9.53 -11.82
C MET A 320 10.72 9.51 -11.98
N ASP A 321 10.09 10.63 -11.73
CA ASP A 321 8.68 10.88 -12.08
C ASP A 321 8.63 11.78 -13.31
N ALA A 322 8.07 11.26 -14.40
CA ALA A 322 8.01 12.00 -15.66
C ALA A 322 7.03 13.18 -15.63
N ALA A 323 6.05 13.21 -14.72
CA ALA A 323 5.14 14.35 -14.58
C ALA A 323 5.83 15.62 -14.05
N THR A 324 6.84 15.44 -13.21
CA THR A 324 7.53 16.56 -12.54
C THR A 324 9.02 16.66 -12.87
N SER A 325 9.59 15.64 -13.52
CA SER A 325 11.03 15.48 -13.75
C SER A 325 11.84 15.45 -12.43
N GLN A 326 11.22 15.11 -11.31
CA GLN A 326 11.87 14.95 -10.02
C GLN A 326 12.09 13.48 -9.72
N GLN A 327 13.12 13.18 -8.93
CA GLN A 327 13.27 11.86 -8.35
C GLN A 327 12.14 11.59 -7.35
N VAL A 328 11.56 10.39 -7.39
CA VAL A 328 10.55 9.95 -6.44
C VAL A 328 11.12 10.06 -5.03
N ASN A 329 10.38 10.70 -4.15
CA ASN A 329 10.83 11.03 -2.80
C ASN A 329 9.67 10.99 -1.80
N ALA A 330 10.00 10.85 -0.52
CA ALA A 330 9.04 10.89 0.58
C ALA A 330 9.67 11.48 1.84
N GLN A 331 8.87 12.12 2.69
CA GLN A 331 9.30 12.55 4.02
C GLN A 331 9.32 11.36 4.99
N ASN A 332 8.43 10.41 4.77
CA ASN A 332 8.34 9.21 5.59
C ASN A 332 8.36 7.96 4.70
N VAL A 333 9.11 6.95 5.10
CA VAL A 333 9.03 5.59 4.56
C VAL A 333 8.59 4.67 5.69
N VAL A 334 7.55 3.88 5.43
CA VAL A 334 6.99 2.97 6.44
C VAL A 334 6.99 1.56 5.89
N VAL A 335 7.67 0.65 6.57
CA VAL A 335 7.63 -0.77 6.24
C VAL A 335 6.56 -1.44 7.09
N LEU A 336 5.57 -2.07 6.44
CA LEU A 336 4.44 -2.74 7.07
C LEU A 336 4.57 -4.26 6.91
N TYR A 337 4.58 -4.99 8.02
CA TYR A 337 4.46 -6.45 8.00
C TYR A 337 2.99 -6.83 7.99
N VAL A 338 2.53 -7.44 6.90
CA VAL A 338 1.12 -7.73 6.64
C VAL A 338 0.95 -9.19 6.24
N SER A 339 -0.16 -9.81 6.66
CA SER A 339 -0.47 -11.18 6.28
C SER A 339 -0.75 -11.28 4.78
N HIS A 340 -0.01 -12.15 4.10
CA HIS A 340 -0.24 -12.54 2.72
C HIS A 340 -0.73 -13.99 2.72
N THR A 341 -1.82 -14.27 2.03
CA THR A 341 -2.35 -15.63 1.86
C THR A 341 -2.77 -15.83 0.41
N PHE A 342 -2.58 -17.04 -0.12
CA PHE A 342 -3.07 -17.33 -1.47
C PHE A 342 -4.59 -17.28 -1.51
N ALA A 343 -5.14 -16.61 -2.52
CA ALA A 343 -6.58 -16.55 -2.74
C ALA A 343 -7.14 -17.92 -3.17
N ASN A 344 -6.36 -18.68 -3.93
CA ASN A 344 -6.63 -20.07 -4.21
C ASN A 344 -5.83 -20.94 -3.23
N LYS A 345 -6.46 -21.83 -2.56
CA LYS A 345 -5.85 -22.63 -1.48
C LYS A 345 -4.71 -23.56 -1.91
N PHE A 346 -4.37 -23.68 -3.21
CA PHE A 346 -3.72 -24.90 -3.70
C PHE A 346 -2.62 -24.72 -4.73
N ASN A 347 -2.32 -23.49 -5.23
CA ASN A 347 -1.43 -23.45 -6.37
C ASN A 347 -0.54 -22.20 -6.38
N ALA A 348 0.75 -22.41 -6.14
CA ALA A 348 1.76 -21.39 -6.37
C ALA A 348 1.88 -20.99 -7.87
N GLU A 349 1.28 -21.77 -8.78
CA GLU A 349 1.22 -21.43 -10.21
C GLU A 349 0.14 -20.39 -10.52
N ASP A 350 -0.80 -20.16 -9.60
CA ASP A 350 -1.86 -19.15 -9.72
C ASP A 350 -1.74 -18.16 -8.54
N GLU A 351 -0.72 -17.33 -8.61
CA GLU A 351 -0.34 -16.35 -7.60
C GLU A 351 -1.32 -15.18 -7.55
N VAL A 352 -2.44 -15.34 -6.83
CA VAL A 352 -3.31 -14.23 -6.43
C VAL A 352 -3.36 -14.20 -4.92
N TYR A 353 -3.11 -13.02 -4.34
CA TYR A 353 -2.97 -12.87 -2.90
C TYR A 353 -4.10 -12.05 -2.28
N HIS A 354 -4.57 -12.53 -1.12
CA HIS A 354 -5.19 -11.68 -0.13
C HIS A 354 -4.10 -11.13 0.81
N ILE A 355 -3.92 -9.82 0.79
CA ILE A 355 -3.04 -9.09 1.70
C ILE A 355 -3.93 -8.38 2.71
N ASN A 356 -3.96 -8.88 3.94
CA ASN A 356 -4.93 -8.45 4.94
C ASN A 356 -4.41 -7.30 5.80
N LEU A 357 -4.77 -6.07 5.47
CA LEU A 357 -4.43 -4.87 6.24
C LEU A 357 -5.57 -4.52 7.25
N LEU A 358 -6.00 -5.52 8.04
CA LEU A 358 -6.94 -5.36 9.16
C LEU A 358 -6.29 -5.84 10.47
N ASP A 359 -6.78 -5.36 11.59
CA ASP A 359 -6.29 -5.56 12.94
C ASP A 359 -5.02 -4.76 13.25
N SER A 360 -3.89 -5.41 13.43
CA SER A 360 -2.62 -4.75 13.71
C SER A 360 -1.43 -5.64 13.34
N GLY A 361 -0.26 -5.02 13.15
CA GLY A 361 0.97 -5.73 12.88
C GLY A 361 2.20 -4.91 13.18
N LEU A 362 3.36 -5.52 13.00
CA LEU A 362 4.64 -4.86 13.14
C LEU A 362 4.84 -3.84 12.02
N ALA A 363 5.46 -2.72 12.35
CA ALA A 363 5.91 -1.72 11.38
C ALA A 363 7.25 -1.10 11.80
N TYR A 364 7.90 -0.47 10.83
CA TYR A 364 9.02 0.42 11.07
C TYR A 364 8.77 1.73 10.35
N VAL A 365 8.88 2.83 11.08
CA VAL A 365 8.72 4.18 10.53
C VAL A 365 10.08 4.83 10.40
N PHE A 366 10.42 5.22 9.18
CA PHE A 366 11.63 5.95 8.86
C PHE A 366 11.26 7.40 8.54
N ARG A 367 11.78 8.33 9.30
CA ARG A 367 11.66 9.77 9.09
C ARG A 367 12.90 10.48 9.61
N ASP A 368 13.27 11.60 9.02
CA ASP A 368 14.41 12.43 9.50
C ASP A 368 15.76 11.68 9.65
N GLY A 369 15.96 10.60 8.89
CA GLY A 369 17.16 9.75 8.98
C GLY A 369 17.21 8.82 10.17
N ILE A 370 16.12 8.66 10.91
CA ILE A 370 15.98 7.75 12.05
C ILE A 370 14.96 6.67 11.79
N VAL A 371 15.00 5.60 12.54
CA VAL A 371 13.98 4.55 12.54
C VAL A 371 13.26 4.48 13.89
N ILE A 372 11.95 4.29 13.84
CA ILE A 372 11.07 4.10 14.99
C ILE A 372 10.40 2.75 14.86
N PRO A 373 10.67 1.77 15.73
CA PRO A 373 9.90 0.54 15.81
C PRO A 373 8.43 0.87 16.16
N ALA A 374 7.51 0.28 15.41
CA ALA A 374 6.12 0.68 15.43
C ALA A 374 5.16 -0.51 15.33
N ARG A 375 3.89 -0.23 15.58
CA ARG A 375 2.76 -1.06 15.17
C ARG A 375 1.87 -0.26 14.24
N TRP A 376 1.39 -0.90 13.19
CA TRP A 376 0.22 -0.40 12.48
C TRP A 376 -1.04 -1.00 13.12
N VAL A 377 -2.12 -0.20 13.17
CA VAL A 377 -3.39 -0.55 13.80
C VAL A 377 -4.52 -0.08 12.89
N ARG A 378 -5.39 -1.01 12.50
CA ARG A 378 -6.59 -0.75 11.69
C ARG A 378 -7.67 -1.77 12.04
N PRO A 379 -8.44 -1.55 13.13
CA PRO A 379 -9.38 -2.54 13.66
C PRO A 379 -10.62 -2.74 12.78
N GLU A 380 -10.97 -1.76 11.95
CA GLU A 380 -12.16 -1.82 11.10
C GLU A 380 -11.83 -1.45 9.64
N LYS A 381 -12.58 -2.03 8.71
CA LYS A 381 -12.32 -1.91 7.27
C LYS A 381 -12.40 -0.49 6.72
N ASP A 382 -13.27 0.36 7.29
CA ASP A 382 -13.51 1.73 6.82
C ASP A 382 -12.76 2.79 7.66
N GLN A 383 -11.86 2.34 8.54
CA GLN A 383 -10.99 3.22 9.31
C GLN A 383 -9.62 3.40 8.65
N PRO A 384 -8.98 4.55 8.84
CA PRO A 384 -7.59 4.75 8.43
C PRO A 384 -6.65 3.86 9.23
N LEU A 385 -5.46 3.66 8.69
CA LEU A 385 -4.36 3.01 9.38
C LEU A 385 -3.70 4.03 10.32
N PHE A 386 -3.51 3.65 11.58
CA PHE A 386 -2.75 4.41 12.56
C PHE A 386 -1.41 3.75 12.84
N LEU A 387 -0.42 4.57 13.16
CA LEU A 387 0.90 4.11 13.59
C LEU A 387 1.10 4.47 15.06
N THR A 388 1.48 3.49 15.85
CA THR A 388 1.77 3.66 17.28
C THR A 388 3.16 3.13 17.59
N THR A 389 3.76 3.62 18.68
CA THR A 389 4.91 2.98 19.30
C THR A 389 4.54 1.57 19.76
N LEU A 390 5.53 0.77 20.13
CA LEU A 390 5.28 -0.55 20.74
C LEU A 390 4.50 -0.47 22.06
N ASN A 391 4.51 0.69 22.72
CA ASN A 391 3.76 0.97 23.95
C ASN A 391 2.33 1.48 23.68
N GLY A 392 1.98 1.76 22.43
CA GLY A 392 0.65 2.23 22.04
C GLY A 392 0.51 3.75 21.88
N ASP A 393 1.58 4.52 22.10
CA ASP A 393 1.56 5.97 21.91
C ASP A 393 1.52 6.30 20.39
N PRO A 394 0.79 7.34 19.97
CA PRO A 394 0.73 7.73 18.58
C PRO A 394 2.11 8.17 18.05
N ILE A 395 2.44 7.72 16.83
CA ILE A 395 3.63 8.17 16.12
C ILE A 395 3.26 9.35 15.23
N PHE A 396 4.03 10.43 15.36
CA PHE A 396 3.90 11.60 14.51
C PHE A 396 4.78 11.43 13.27
N LEU A 397 4.16 11.48 12.10
CA LEU A 397 4.86 11.53 10.81
C LEU A 397 5.41 12.94 10.57
N ARG A 398 6.47 13.05 9.77
CA ARG A 398 6.90 14.35 9.25
C ARG A 398 5.87 14.85 8.25
N PRO A 399 5.43 16.14 8.31
CA PRO A 399 4.53 16.67 7.29
C PRO A 399 5.10 16.45 5.88
N GLY A 400 4.28 15.88 5.01
CA GLY A 400 4.64 15.54 3.63
C GLY A 400 4.19 14.15 3.21
N ARG A 401 4.72 13.68 2.09
CA ARG A 401 4.39 12.38 1.51
C ARG A 401 4.88 11.23 2.38
N THR A 402 4.04 10.20 2.49
CA THR A 402 4.42 8.93 3.10
C THR A 402 4.40 7.81 2.04
N PHE A 403 5.46 7.02 2.00
CA PHE A 403 5.55 5.85 1.16
C PHE A 403 5.56 4.59 2.03
N TYR A 404 4.71 3.63 1.70
CA TYR A 404 4.57 2.37 2.43
C TYR A 404 5.10 1.21 1.61
N GLU A 405 6.04 0.46 2.18
CA GLU A 405 6.55 -0.81 1.69
C GLU A 405 5.80 -1.93 2.41
N VAL A 406 4.93 -2.66 1.71
CA VAL A 406 4.10 -3.71 2.31
C VAL A 406 4.76 -5.06 2.08
N ILE A 407 5.18 -5.71 3.16
CA ILE A 407 5.89 -6.99 3.12
C ILE A 407 5.17 -8.07 3.92
N GLY A 408 5.48 -9.34 3.64
CA GLY A 408 4.87 -10.50 4.31
C GLY A 408 5.31 -10.65 5.78
N LEU A 409 4.50 -11.33 6.58
CA LEU A 409 4.80 -11.58 8.00
C LEU A 409 6.09 -12.38 8.22
N THR A 410 6.45 -13.23 7.26
CA THR A 410 7.65 -14.09 7.30
C THR A 410 8.90 -13.38 6.78
N SER A 411 8.75 -12.16 6.27
CA SER A 411 9.86 -11.35 5.78
C SER A 411 10.89 -11.07 6.85
N THR A 412 12.17 -11.06 6.48
CA THR A 412 13.27 -10.83 7.40
C THR A 412 13.83 -9.42 7.28
N VAL A 413 14.46 -8.94 8.35
CA VAL A 413 15.17 -7.67 8.34
C VAL A 413 16.61 -7.87 8.82
N GLN A 414 17.55 -7.36 8.03
CA GLN A 414 18.96 -7.24 8.42
C GLN A 414 19.24 -5.79 8.78
N GLN A 415 19.65 -5.58 10.02
CA GLN A 415 19.93 -4.27 10.60
C GLN A 415 21.44 -4.05 10.66
N ASN A 416 21.93 -3.10 9.89
CA ASN A 416 23.32 -2.63 9.95
C ASN A 416 23.34 -1.21 10.53
N VAL A 417 24.51 -0.70 10.88
CA VAL A 417 24.67 0.60 11.54
C VAL A 417 24.03 1.76 10.76
N ASP A 418 24.09 1.74 9.44
CA ASP A 418 23.67 2.86 8.56
C ASP A 418 22.62 2.45 7.54
N SER A 419 22.28 1.17 7.48
CA SER A 419 21.35 0.65 6.49
C SER A 419 20.57 -0.56 6.99
N TRP A 420 19.30 -0.58 6.69
CA TRP A 420 18.44 -1.71 6.97
C TRP A 420 17.97 -2.35 5.65
N ARG A 421 17.95 -3.71 5.64
CA ARG A 421 17.52 -4.47 4.48
C ARG A 421 16.37 -5.39 4.85
N PHE A 422 15.25 -5.18 4.21
CA PHE A 422 14.06 -6.01 4.28
C PHE A 422 14.06 -6.99 3.13
N GLN A 423 13.89 -8.26 3.45
CA GLN A 423 13.79 -9.34 2.46
C GLN A 423 12.37 -9.88 2.51
N PHE A 424 11.59 -9.60 1.45
CA PHE A 424 10.24 -10.15 1.31
C PHE A 424 10.29 -11.68 1.21
N GLN A 425 9.32 -12.33 1.80
CA GLN A 425 9.07 -13.75 1.66
C GLN A 425 7.59 -13.97 1.41
N THR A 426 7.28 -14.76 0.39
CA THR A 426 5.92 -15.24 0.13
C THR A 426 5.47 -16.21 1.22
N PRO A 427 4.15 -16.36 1.46
CA PRO A 427 3.61 -17.28 2.44
C PRO A 427 3.95 -18.75 2.15
#